data_65b73d029ab92531e918c55ed0e1238c
#
_entry.id   65b73d029ab92531e918c55ed0e1238c
#
_cell.length_a   1.000
_cell.length_b   1.000
_cell.length_c   1.000
_cell.angle_alpha   90.00
_cell.angle_beta   90.00
_cell.angle_gamma   90.00
#
_symmetry.space_group_name_H-M   'P 1'
#
loop_
_entity.id
_entity.type
_entity.pdbx_description
1 polymer ?
#
loop_
_entity_poly.entity_id
_entity_poly.type
_entity_poly.pdbx_seq_one_letter_code
_entity_poly.pdbx_strand_id
1 'polypeptide(L)'
;METTLGFRKCACLVFLLLLFSFRATKAADVTSTLMIGGSRIDVTIDTAEAPLSQPDVMKWVQSAAESVAAYYGRFPVPHLTLRIVSFDGNGVRHGTTWGKDGGLIVIHAGSKTTPADFAEDWMLTHEMIHLAFPSMADEHHWIEEGLSVYVEPIARIRAGHWTALQMWSDLVRDMPKGLPKEGDAGLDHTHTWGRTYWGGALFCFVADVEIRKQTKNKKGLEDALRSILNAGGDIRQDWPIENALKLGDQAVGVQILQIMYAEWNDKPVQVDLAAMWKQLGIEASGATVILHDDAPLAAIRRAIETGSSSDEPSQRTKANAGILENDSLTAPKPLVIFAGRTAGGKT
;
A
#
# COMPACT_ATOMS: atom_id res chain seq x y z
N MET A 1 -18.02 85.46 -56.01
CA MET A 1 -18.46 84.11 -56.36
C MET A 1 -17.26 83.20 -56.20
N GLU A 2 -16.99 82.80 -55.02
CA GLU A 2 -15.92 81.86 -54.70
C GLU A 2 -16.37 80.96 -53.58
N THR A 3 -16.46 79.68 -53.88
CA THR A 3 -16.85 78.59 -53.00
C THR A 3 -15.59 78.07 -52.29
N THR A 4 -15.50 78.23 -50.98
CA THR A 4 -14.45 77.63 -50.16
C THR A 4 -14.91 76.29 -49.62
N LEU A 5 -14.20 75.24 -50.02
CA LEU A 5 -14.39 73.88 -49.61
C LEU A 5 -13.63 73.62 -48.30
N GLY A 6 -14.34 73.36 -47.19
CA GLY A 6 -13.73 73.06 -45.91
C GLY A 6 -13.31 71.60 -45.80
N PHE A 7 -12.01 71.36 -45.57
CA PHE A 7 -11.42 70.03 -45.25
C PHE A 7 -11.62 69.67 -43.77
N ARG A 8 -12.49 68.69 -43.51
CA ARG A 8 -12.62 68.05 -42.19
C ARG A 8 -11.53 67.00 -42.08
N LYS A 9 -10.58 67.18 -41.17
CA LYS A 9 -9.60 66.16 -40.81
C LYS A 9 -10.26 65.12 -39.92
N CYS A 10 -10.40 63.88 -40.42
CA CYS A 10 -10.82 62.72 -39.64
C CYS A 10 -9.59 62.14 -38.94
N ALA A 11 -9.47 62.27 -37.64
CA ALA A 11 -8.43 61.62 -36.85
C ALA A 11 -8.87 60.16 -36.56
N CYS A 12 -8.31 59.20 -37.26
CA CYS A 12 -8.42 57.77 -36.94
C CYS A 12 -7.56 57.44 -35.71
N LEU A 13 -8.20 57.24 -34.57
CA LEU A 13 -7.56 56.69 -33.38
C LEU A 13 -7.44 55.17 -33.59
N VAL A 14 -6.25 54.70 -33.89
CA VAL A 14 -5.91 53.27 -33.91
C VAL A 14 -5.69 52.80 -32.50
N PHE A 15 -6.67 52.12 -31.91
CA PHE A 15 -6.52 51.44 -30.61
C PHE A 15 -5.80 50.12 -30.85
N LEU A 16 -4.50 50.12 -30.52
CA LEU A 16 -3.67 48.91 -30.55
C LEU A 16 -4.02 48.05 -29.32
N LEU A 17 -4.92 47.10 -29.45
CA LEU A 17 -5.20 46.07 -28.44
C LEU A 17 -4.00 45.09 -28.39
N LEU A 18 -3.08 45.32 -27.45
CA LEU A 18 -2.08 44.34 -27.04
C LEU A 18 -2.79 43.20 -26.30
N LEU A 19 -3.16 42.19 -27.03
CA LEU A 19 -3.55 40.90 -26.46
C LEU A 19 -2.32 40.26 -25.79
N PHE A 20 -2.12 40.52 -24.51
CA PHE A 20 -1.23 39.72 -23.66
C PHE A 20 -1.83 38.31 -23.57
N SER A 21 -1.40 37.44 -24.43
CA SER A 21 -1.61 36.01 -24.26
C SER A 21 -0.84 35.56 -23.02
N PHE A 22 -1.50 35.52 -21.87
CA PHE A 22 -0.99 34.81 -20.71
C PHE A 22 -0.91 33.33 -21.11
N ARG A 23 0.23 32.91 -21.63
CA ARG A 23 0.60 31.49 -21.63
C ARG A 23 0.78 31.14 -20.17
N ALA A 24 -0.18 30.45 -19.56
CA ALA A 24 0.06 29.75 -18.32
C ALA A 24 1.28 28.83 -18.57
N THR A 25 2.43 29.21 -18.03
CA THR A 25 3.59 28.33 -17.99
C THR A 25 3.18 27.15 -17.14
N LYS A 26 3.00 25.96 -17.74
CA LYS A 26 2.83 24.72 -17.00
C LYS A 26 3.99 24.64 -16.00
N ALA A 27 3.69 24.51 -14.72
CA ALA A 27 4.71 24.33 -13.71
C ALA A 27 5.55 23.11 -14.13
N ALA A 28 6.87 23.22 -14.02
CA ALA A 28 7.76 22.14 -14.40
C ALA A 28 7.63 21.00 -13.38
N ASP A 29 7.58 19.77 -13.86
CA ASP A 29 7.61 18.57 -13.02
C ASP A 29 8.87 18.62 -12.14
N VAL A 30 8.72 18.31 -10.85
CA VAL A 30 9.84 18.21 -9.89
C VAL A 30 10.30 16.76 -9.85
N THR A 31 11.56 16.51 -10.16
CA THR A 31 12.15 15.17 -10.15
C THR A 31 13.16 15.01 -9.01
N SER A 32 13.18 13.83 -8.41
CA SER A 32 14.12 13.45 -7.34
C SER A 32 14.42 11.96 -7.43
N THR A 33 15.56 11.54 -6.87
CA THR A 33 15.95 10.13 -6.82
C THR A 33 16.28 9.73 -5.39
N LEU A 34 15.81 8.57 -4.95
CA LEU A 34 16.17 7.90 -3.70
C LEU A 34 16.87 6.58 -3.99
N MET A 35 17.79 6.19 -3.08
CA MET A 35 18.40 4.87 -3.05
C MET A 35 17.99 4.15 -1.78
N ILE A 36 17.15 3.13 -1.86
CA ILE A 36 16.58 2.40 -0.72
C ILE A 36 16.67 0.90 -0.95
N GLY A 37 17.17 0.15 0.03
CA GLY A 37 17.21 -1.31 -0.03
C GLY A 37 17.94 -1.88 -1.26
N GLY A 38 18.94 -1.15 -1.78
CA GLY A 38 19.72 -1.51 -2.97
C GLY A 38 19.07 -1.10 -4.30
N SER A 39 17.94 -0.40 -4.29
CA SER A 39 17.16 -0.03 -5.47
C SER A 39 17.10 1.47 -5.68
N ARG A 40 16.95 1.88 -6.94
CA ARG A 40 16.75 3.26 -7.36
C ARG A 40 15.26 3.57 -7.48
N ILE A 41 14.82 4.63 -6.84
CA ILE A 41 13.44 5.15 -6.93
C ILE A 41 13.49 6.55 -7.54
N ASP A 42 13.01 6.68 -8.76
CA ASP A 42 12.89 7.97 -9.45
C ASP A 42 11.47 8.52 -9.20
N VAL A 43 11.40 9.64 -8.51
CA VAL A 43 10.15 10.30 -8.11
C VAL A 43 9.92 11.51 -9.00
N THR A 44 8.77 11.57 -9.64
CA THR A 44 8.30 12.76 -10.39
C THR A 44 7.04 13.29 -9.72
N ILE A 45 7.06 14.56 -9.32
CA ILE A 45 5.91 15.25 -8.76
C ILE A 45 5.35 16.16 -9.85
N ASP A 46 4.18 15.80 -10.39
CA ASP A 46 3.43 16.61 -11.35
C ASP A 46 2.62 17.65 -10.57
N THR A 47 3.06 18.90 -10.63
CA THR A 47 2.44 20.03 -9.92
C THR A 47 1.53 20.89 -10.81
N ALA A 48 1.10 20.35 -11.96
CA ALA A 48 0.33 21.10 -12.96
C ALA A 48 -0.98 21.68 -12.41
N GLU A 49 -1.65 20.95 -11.51
CA GLU A 49 -2.93 21.41 -10.93
C GLU A 49 -2.74 22.19 -9.64
N ALA A 50 -1.81 21.75 -8.76
CA ALA A 50 -1.58 22.41 -7.49
C ALA A 50 -0.19 22.06 -6.93
N PRO A 51 0.51 22.99 -6.22
CA PRO A 51 1.83 22.72 -5.66
C PRO A 51 1.77 21.76 -4.47
N LEU A 52 2.70 20.78 -4.42
CA LEU A 52 2.96 19.91 -3.28
C LEU A 52 4.30 20.29 -2.63
N SER A 53 4.40 20.12 -1.32
CA SER A 53 5.66 20.28 -0.58
C SER A 53 6.60 19.11 -0.96
N GLN A 54 7.62 19.38 -1.78
CA GLN A 54 8.60 18.36 -2.18
C GLN A 54 9.28 17.69 -0.96
N PRO A 55 9.73 18.40 0.10
CA PRO A 55 10.34 17.76 1.25
C PRO A 55 9.39 16.76 1.96
N ASP A 56 8.10 17.12 2.11
CA ASP A 56 7.12 16.26 2.79
C ASP A 56 6.80 15.02 1.95
N VAL A 57 6.62 15.21 0.64
CA VAL A 57 6.44 14.12 -0.31
C VAL A 57 7.64 13.15 -0.29
N MET A 58 8.88 13.67 -0.32
CA MET A 58 10.07 12.83 -0.32
C MET A 58 10.22 12.04 0.98
N LYS A 59 9.87 12.64 2.14
CA LYS A 59 9.85 11.94 3.42
C LYS A 59 8.79 10.83 3.45
N TRP A 60 7.61 11.07 2.91
CA TRP A 60 6.55 10.08 2.78
C TRP A 60 6.98 8.91 1.89
N VAL A 61 7.54 9.19 0.71
CA VAL A 61 8.07 8.17 -0.22
C VAL A 61 9.18 7.34 0.45
N GLN A 62 10.09 7.99 1.15
CA GLN A 62 11.16 7.32 1.88
C GLN A 62 10.60 6.37 2.94
N SER A 63 9.66 6.83 3.78
CA SER A 63 9.03 6.01 4.82
C SER A 63 8.31 4.78 4.26
N ALA A 64 7.58 4.93 3.15
CA ALA A 64 6.91 3.82 2.49
C ALA A 64 7.91 2.79 1.94
N ALA A 65 8.96 3.25 1.25
CA ALA A 65 9.98 2.36 0.68
C ALA A 65 10.82 1.67 1.75
N GLU A 66 11.16 2.34 2.85
CA GLU A 66 11.84 1.76 4.01
C GLU A 66 10.99 0.67 4.68
N SER A 67 9.67 0.88 4.78
CA SER A 67 8.72 -0.10 5.32
C SER A 67 8.75 -1.39 4.50
N VAL A 68 8.65 -1.28 3.19
CA VAL A 68 8.71 -2.43 2.28
C VAL A 68 10.06 -3.13 2.35
N ALA A 69 11.17 -2.37 2.34
CA ALA A 69 12.51 -2.94 2.45
C ALA A 69 12.73 -3.64 3.80
N ALA A 70 12.17 -3.12 4.90
CA ALA A 70 12.27 -3.75 6.23
C ALA A 70 11.54 -5.11 6.27
N TYR A 71 10.38 -5.22 5.62
CA TYR A 71 9.62 -6.47 5.58
C TYR A 71 10.29 -7.52 4.68
N TYR A 72 10.70 -7.13 3.47
CA TYR A 72 11.25 -8.06 2.47
C TYR A 72 12.76 -8.27 2.56
N GLY A 73 13.48 -7.49 3.39
CA GLY A 73 14.94 -7.51 3.49
C GLY A 73 15.66 -6.74 2.39
N ARG A 74 14.95 -6.30 1.37
CA ARG A 74 15.39 -5.45 0.26
C ARG A 74 14.19 -4.75 -0.37
N PHE A 75 14.40 -3.72 -1.17
CA PHE A 75 13.33 -3.19 -2.01
C PHE A 75 13.05 -4.17 -3.18
N PRO A 76 11.78 -4.41 -3.57
CA PRO A 76 11.41 -5.53 -4.43
C PRO A 76 12.03 -5.53 -5.83
N VAL A 77 12.05 -4.36 -6.49
CA VAL A 77 12.52 -4.19 -7.87
C VAL A 77 13.79 -3.33 -7.90
N PRO A 78 14.72 -3.52 -8.86
CA PRO A 78 15.96 -2.74 -8.92
C PRO A 78 15.71 -1.26 -9.24
N HIS A 79 14.62 -0.96 -9.93
CA HIS A 79 14.23 0.39 -10.31
C HIS A 79 12.72 0.58 -10.20
N LEU A 80 12.29 1.68 -9.58
CA LEU A 80 10.91 2.13 -9.52
C LEU A 80 10.80 3.52 -10.13
N THR A 81 9.87 3.70 -11.05
CA THR A 81 9.37 5.01 -11.47
C THR A 81 8.11 5.34 -10.68
N LEU A 82 8.17 6.37 -9.85
CA LEU A 82 7.03 6.84 -9.04
C LEU A 82 6.57 8.19 -9.56
N ARG A 83 5.33 8.26 -10.03
CA ARG A 83 4.69 9.50 -10.45
C ARG A 83 3.62 9.90 -9.44
N ILE A 84 3.78 11.08 -8.85
CA ILE A 84 2.83 11.68 -7.92
C ILE A 84 2.09 12.78 -8.66
N VAL A 85 0.78 12.61 -8.84
CA VAL A 85 -0.08 13.57 -9.51
C VAL A 85 -0.78 14.40 -8.46
N SER A 86 -0.57 15.72 -8.47
CA SER A 86 -1.21 16.62 -7.53
C SER A 86 -2.66 16.90 -7.91
N PHE A 87 -3.51 17.16 -6.92
CA PHE A 87 -4.86 17.69 -7.11
C PHE A 87 -5.19 18.75 -6.05
N ASP A 88 -6.15 19.62 -6.32
CA ASP A 88 -6.62 20.56 -5.29
C ASP A 88 -7.50 19.82 -4.26
N GLY A 89 -6.95 19.57 -3.08
CA GLY A 89 -7.61 18.83 -2.02
C GLY A 89 -6.66 18.34 -0.95
N ASN A 90 -7.14 17.39 -0.13
CA ASN A 90 -6.40 16.78 0.97
C ASN A 90 -6.34 15.26 0.82
N GLY A 91 -5.30 14.66 1.41
CA GLY A 91 -5.08 13.21 1.48
C GLY A 91 -4.55 12.59 0.20
N VAL A 92 -4.36 11.27 0.24
CA VAL A 92 -3.89 10.45 -0.87
C VAL A 92 -5.05 9.69 -1.48
N ARG A 93 -5.09 9.58 -2.82
CA ARG A 93 -6.17 8.92 -3.57
C ARG A 93 -5.61 8.20 -4.77
N HIS A 94 -6.23 7.09 -5.16
CA HIS A 94 -5.96 6.36 -6.39
C HIS A 94 -4.47 6.06 -6.59
N GLY A 95 -4.00 4.99 -5.99
CA GLY A 95 -2.75 4.34 -6.35
C GLY A 95 -2.98 3.32 -7.46
N THR A 96 -1.99 3.10 -8.31
CA THR A 96 -1.96 1.98 -9.25
C THR A 96 -0.53 1.61 -9.56
N THR A 97 -0.25 0.30 -9.56
CA THR A 97 1.08 -0.27 -9.76
C THR A 97 1.11 -1.16 -10.99
N TRP A 98 2.19 -1.07 -11.77
CA TRP A 98 2.45 -1.89 -12.95
C TRP A 98 3.88 -2.41 -12.95
N GLY A 99 4.08 -3.62 -13.50
CA GLY A 99 5.38 -4.27 -13.67
C GLY A 99 6.20 -3.80 -14.88
N LYS A 100 5.92 -2.60 -15.41
CA LYS A 100 6.55 -2.10 -16.62
C LYS A 100 7.91 -1.45 -16.31
N ASP A 101 8.94 -1.78 -17.12
CA ASP A 101 10.28 -1.17 -17.06
C ASP A 101 10.92 -1.12 -15.65
N GLY A 102 10.70 -2.17 -14.87
CA GLY A 102 11.17 -2.27 -13.49
C GLY A 102 10.04 -2.21 -12.48
N GLY A 103 9.28 -1.15 -12.47
CA GLY A 103 8.08 -0.90 -11.70
C GLY A 103 7.62 0.52 -11.95
N LEU A 104 6.33 0.70 -12.11
CA LEU A 104 5.69 2.01 -12.26
C LEU A 104 4.56 2.14 -11.26
N ILE A 105 4.60 3.18 -10.45
CA ILE A 105 3.49 3.56 -9.57
C ILE A 105 3.03 4.96 -9.96
N VAL A 106 1.72 5.13 -10.13
CA VAL A 106 1.08 6.45 -10.23
C VAL A 106 0.13 6.60 -9.05
N ILE A 107 0.30 7.69 -8.29
CA ILE A 107 -0.49 7.97 -7.10
C ILE A 107 -0.88 9.45 -7.05
N HIS A 108 -2.08 9.74 -6.54
CA HIS A 108 -2.62 11.08 -6.46
C HIS A 108 -2.56 11.60 -5.04
N ALA A 109 -1.97 12.79 -4.83
CA ALA A 109 -1.85 13.45 -3.53
C ALA A 109 -2.41 14.88 -3.58
N GLY A 110 -3.22 15.23 -2.57
CA GLY A 110 -3.80 16.56 -2.45
C GLY A 110 -2.77 17.62 -2.05
N SER A 111 -2.86 18.80 -2.64
CA SER A 111 -1.95 19.92 -2.36
C SER A 111 -2.02 20.46 -0.91
N LYS A 112 -3.09 20.11 -0.20
CA LYS A 112 -3.34 20.48 1.20
C LYS A 112 -3.02 19.36 2.18
N THR A 113 -2.42 18.25 1.70
CA THR A 113 -2.02 17.11 2.52
C THR A 113 -0.87 17.52 3.45
N THR A 114 -1.09 17.36 4.74
CA THR A 114 -0.11 17.71 5.77
C THR A 114 0.90 16.58 5.99
N PRO A 115 2.05 16.83 6.64
CA PRO A 115 2.97 15.78 7.05
C PRO A 115 2.32 14.69 7.93
N ALA A 116 1.33 15.06 8.76
CA ALA A 116 0.57 14.11 9.58
C ALA A 116 -0.33 13.21 8.70
N ASP A 117 -1.01 13.79 7.70
CA ASP A 117 -1.82 13.01 6.76
C ASP A 117 -0.96 12.02 5.96
N PHE A 118 0.25 12.42 5.54
CA PHE A 118 1.21 11.52 4.89
C PHE A 118 1.71 10.42 5.82
N ALA A 119 1.91 10.71 7.12
CA ALA A 119 2.32 9.70 8.09
C ALA A 119 1.23 8.65 8.35
N GLU A 120 -0.04 9.02 8.23
CA GLU A 120 -1.19 8.11 8.35
C GLU A 120 -1.52 7.38 7.03
N ASP A 121 -0.96 7.84 5.89
CA ASP A 121 -1.23 7.22 4.60
C ASP A 121 -0.72 5.78 4.54
N TRP A 122 -1.60 4.90 4.08
CA TRP A 122 -1.33 3.48 3.87
C TRP A 122 -1.11 3.14 2.38
N MET A 123 -1.66 3.96 1.48
CA MET A 123 -1.82 3.64 0.08
C MET A 123 -0.48 3.48 -0.64
N LEU A 124 0.49 4.37 -0.42
CA LEU A 124 1.78 4.27 -1.10
C LEU A 124 2.55 3.01 -0.68
N THR A 125 2.50 2.63 0.60
CA THR A 125 3.13 1.39 1.07
C THR A 125 2.44 0.18 0.46
N HIS A 126 1.11 0.16 0.39
CA HIS A 126 0.31 -0.87 -0.28
C HIS A 126 0.69 -1.02 -1.76
N GLU A 127 0.76 0.08 -2.50
CA GLU A 127 1.18 0.06 -3.91
C GLU A 127 2.63 -0.46 -4.07
N MET A 128 3.54 -0.11 -3.17
CA MET A 128 4.90 -0.62 -3.22
C MET A 128 5.00 -2.11 -2.88
N ILE A 129 4.08 -2.68 -2.10
CA ILE A 129 4.04 -4.12 -1.79
C ILE A 129 3.66 -4.93 -3.02
N HIS A 130 2.79 -4.44 -3.90
CA HIS A 130 2.49 -5.10 -5.18
C HIS A 130 3.75 -5.39 -6.00
N LEU A 131 4.80 -4.57 -5.89
CA LEU A 131 6.07 -4.81 -6.57
C LEU A 131 6.75 -6.14 -6.13
N ALA A 132 6.41 -6.66 -4.95
CA ALA A 132 7.10 -7.79 -4.32
C ALA A 132 6.49 -9.16 -4.62
N PHE A 133 5.46 -9.22 -5.47
CA PHE A 133 4.78 -10.46 -5.82
C PHE A 133 4.56 -10.53 -7.33
N PRO A 134 4.63 -11.72 -7.95
CA PRO A 134 4.38 -11.85 -9.39
C PRO A 134 2.94 -11.51 -9.74
N SER A 135 2.72 -11.02 -10.95
CA SER A 135 1.39 -10.77 -11.48
C SER A 135 0.66 -12.10 -11.68
N MET A 136 -0.60 -12.14 -11.28
CA MET A 136 -1.46 -13.32 -11.33
C MET A 136 -2.53 -13.18 -12.40
N ALA A 137 -3.19 -14.29 -12.76
CA ALA A 137 -4.41 -14.24 -13.56
C ALA A 137 -5.52 -13.50 -12.81
N ASP A 138 -6.47 -12.92 -13.56
CA ASP A 138 -7.51 -12.03 -13.00
C ASP A 138 -8.34 -12.68 -11.88
N GLU A 139 -8.60 -13.99 -11.97
CA GLU A 139 -9.30 -14.74 -10.92
C GLU A 139 -8.55 -14.79 -9.60
N HIS A 140 -7.23 -14.65 -9.61
CA HIS A 140 -6.36 -14.67 -8.44
C HIS A 140 -5.97 -13.27 -7.95
N HIS A 141 -6.58 -12.21 -8.49
CA HIS A 141 -6.28 -10.82 -8.07
C HIS A 141 -6.45 -10.59 -6.55
N TRP A 142 -7.28 -11.41 -5.90
CA TRP A 142 -7.49 -11.36 -4.45
C TRP A 142 -6.21 -11.64 -3.64
N ILE A 143 -5.24 -12.43 -4.16
CA ILE A 143 -3.99 -12.68 -3.44
C ILE A 143 -3.05 -11.48 -3.52
N GLU A 144 -3.00 -10.79 -4.66
CA GLU A 144 -2.18 -9.58 -4.83
C GLU A 144 -2.67 -8.46 -3.89
N GLU A 145 -3.98 -8.19 -3.90
CA GLU A 145 -4.59 -7.19 -3.03
C GLU A 145 -4.56 -7.59 -1.55
N GLY A 146 -4.87 -8.85 -1.27
CA GLY A 146 -4.88 -9.37 0.09
C GLY A 146 -3.52 -9.36 0.75
N LEU A 147 -2.46 -9.68 0.02
CA LEU A 147 -1.08 -9.55 0.48
C LEU A 147 -0.76 -8.09 0.81
N SER A 148 -1.11 -7.17 -0.08
CA SER A 148 -0.84 -5.75 0.12
C SER A 148 -1.59 -5.21 1.35
N VAL A 149 -2.85 -5.59 1.55
CA VAL A 149 -3.66 -5.20 2.73
C VAL A 149 -3.08 -5.77 4.03
N TYR A 150 -2.64 -7.04 4.03
CA TYR A 150 -2.13 -7.69 5.25
C TYR A 150 -0.72 -7.24 5.61
N VAL A 151 0.16 -7.12 4.61
CA VAL A 151 1.59 -6.84 4.82
C VAL A 151 1.85 -5.36 5.09
N GLU A 152 1.06 -4.44 4.50
CA GLU A 152 1.27 -3.00 4.63
C GLU A 152 1.43 -2.55 6.09
N PRO A 153 0.47 -2.80 6.99
CA PRO A 153 0.58 -2.34 8.36
C PRO A 153 1.72 -3.03 9.12
N ILE A 154 2.01 -4.30 8.82
CA ILE A 154 3.13 -5.03 9.42
C ILE A 154 4.47 -4.43 8.99
N ALA A 155 4.63 -4.11 7.71
CA ALA A 155 5.82 -3.50 7.18
C ALA A 155 6.10 -2.14 7.85
N ARG A 156 5.06 -1.32 8.05
CA ARG A 156 5.18 -0.02 8.72
C ARG A 156 5.58 -0.14 10.19
N ILE A 157 5.03 -1.09 10.95
CA ILE A 157 5.45 -1.28 12.35
C ILE A 157 6.88 -1.80 12.43
N ARG A 158 7.31 -2.71 11.54
CA ARG A 158 8.69 -3.22 11.51
C ARG A 158 9.72 -2.15 11.15
N ALA A 159 9.33 -1.17 10.37
CA ALA A 159 10.15 0.01 10.08
C ALA A 159 10.09 1.09 11.18
N GLY A 160 9.21 0.95 12.18
CA GLY A 160 9.03 1.94 13.24
C GLY A 160 8.20 3.17 12.84
N HIS A 161 7.46 3.08 11.74
CA HIS A 161 6.61 4.18 11.24
C HIS A 161 5.17 4.08 11.76
N TRP A 162 4.80 2.98 12.38
CA TRP A 162 3.50 2.78 12.99
C TRP A 162 3.59 1.94 14.26
N THR A 163 2.50 1.83 15.03
CA THR A 163 2.47 1.06 16.28
C THR A 163 1.70 -0.26 16.11
N ALA A 164 2.09 -1.29 16.87
CA ALA A 164 1.37 -2.55 16.90
C ALA A 164 -0.10 -2.36 17.33
N LEU A 165 -0.34 -1.43 18.25
CA LEU A 165 -1.69 -1.13 18.73
C LEU A 165 -2.59 -0.60 17.61
N GLN A 166 -2.10 0.33 16.79
CA GLN A 166 -2.84 0.86 15.62
C GLN A 166 -3.09 -0.25 14.61
N MET A 167 -2.07 -1.03 14.25
CA MET A 167 -2.21 -2.17 13.33
C MET A 167 -3.29 -3.15 13.75
N TRP A 168 -3.22 -3.64 15.00
CA TRP A 168 -4.21 -4.61 15.49
C TRP A 168 -5.60 -4.02 15.61
N SER A 169 -5.73 -2.73 15.97
CA SER A 169 -7.02 -2.04 15.98
C SER A 169 -7.66 -1.99 14.60
N ASP A 170 -6.89 -1.68 13.57
CA ASP A 170 -7.38 -1.65 12.19
C ASP A 170 -7.72 -3.06 11.69
N LEU A 171 -6.87 -4.06 11.95
CA LEU A 171 -7.13 -5.45 11.54
C LEU A 171 -8.38 -6.04 12.24
N VAL A 172 -8.57 -5.80 13.53
CA VAL A 172 -9.77 -6.25 14.26
C VAL A 172 -11.03 -5.61 13.71
N ARG A 173 -10.99 -4.30 13.41
CA ARG A 173 -12.13 -3.56 12.85
C ARG A 173 -12.50 -4.03 11.44
N ASP A 174 -11.51 -4.27 10.59
CA ASP A 174 -11.71 -4.36 9.15
C ASP A 174 -11.65 -5.80 8.61
N MET A 175 -10.92 -6.73 9.24
CA MET A 175 -10.82 -8.14 8.83
C MET A 175 -12.18 -8.84 8.65
N PRO A 176 -13.24 -8.54 9.45
CA PRO A 176 -14.57 -9.13 9.24
C PRO A 176 -15.19 -8.81 7.87
N LYS A 177 -14.72 -7.77 7.17
CA LYS A 177 -15.18 -7.45 5.80
C LYS A 177 -14.80 -8.54 4.80
N GLY A 178 -13.78 -9.34 5.10
CA GLY A 178 -13.29 -10.45 4.30
C GLY A 178 -14.02 -11.79 4.51
N LEU A 179 -14.87 -11.90 5.51
CA LEU A 179 -15.65 -13.12 5.74
C LEU A 179 -16.63 -13.36 4.60
N PRO A 180 -16.85 -14.62 4.21
CA PRO A 180 -17.81 -14.97 3.18
C PRO A 180 -19.24 -14.62 3.60
N LYS A 181 -20.03 -14.19 2.63
CA LYS A 181 -21.45 -13.86 2.77
C LYS A 181 -22.31 -14.83 1.95
N GLU A 182 -23.61 -14.70 2.03
CA GLU A 182 -24.53 -15.45 1.19
C GLU A 182 -24.18 -15.29 -0.29
N GLY A 183 -24.13 -16.40 -1.04
CA GLY A 183 -23.74 -16.40 -2.45
C GLY A 183 -22.22 -16.40 -2.72
N ASP A 184 -21.39 -16.44 -1.68
CA ASP A 184 -19.92 -16.57 -1.86
C ASP A 184 -19.57 -17.94 -2.45
N ALA A 185 -18.72 -17.97 -3.47
CA ALA A 185 -18.32 -19.16 -4.19
C ALA A 185 -16.80 -19.46 -4.08
N GLY A 186 -16.13 -18.86 -3.08
CA GLY A 186 -14.68 -18.94 -2.90
C GLY A 186 -13.95 -17.73 -3.45
N LEU A 187 -12.65 -17.66 -3.17
CA LEU A 187 -11.84 -16.45 -3.46
C LEU A 187 -11.65 -16.24 -4.96
N ASP A 188 -11.50 -17.31 -5.76
CA ASP A 188 -11.32 -17.20 -7.22
C ASP A 188 -12.62 -16.84 -7.95
N HIS A 189 -13.77 -16.93 -7.29
CA HIS A 189 -15.08 -16.76 -7.92
C HIS A 189 -15.92 -15.61 -7.33
N THR A 190 -15.46 -14.99 -6.25
CA THR A 190 -16.20 -13.91 -5.56
C THR A 190 -15.41 -12.62 -5.57
N HIS A 191 -15.58 -11.81 -6.62
CA HIS A 191 -14.81 -10.59 -6.88
C HIS A 191 -15.44 -9.32 -6.27
N THR A 192 -16.04 -9.43 -5.08
CA THR A 192 -16.50 -8.25 -4.35
C THR A 192 -15.30 -7.56 -3.68
N TRP A 193 -15.36 -6.24 -3.51
CA TRP A 193 -14.31 -5.49 -2.82
C TRP A 193 -13.91 -6.14 -1.47
N GLY A 194 -14.87 -6.52 -0.64
CA GLY A 194 -14.60 -7.16 0.64
C GLY A 194 -13.84 -8.49 0.49
N ARG A 195 -14.22 -9.32 -0.48
CA ARG A 195 -13.55 -10.62 -0.69
C ARG A 195 -12.20 -10.48 -1.36
N THR A 196 -12.06 -9.57 -2.32
CA THR A 196 -10.78 -9.34 -2.99
C THR A 196 -9.73 -8.81 -2.01
N TYR A 197 -10.02 -7.73 -1.30
CA TYR A 197 -9.06 -7.06 -0.41
C TYR A 197 -8.96 -7.77 0.95
N TRP A 198 -10.07 -7.87 1.67
CA TRP A 198 -10.07 -8.38 3.03
C TRP A 198 -10.19 -9.90 3.11
N GLY A 199 -10.80 -10.56 2.11
CA GLY A 199 -10.79 -12.01 2.00
C GLY A 199 -9.40 -12.54 1.71
N GLY A 200 -8.66 -11.88 0.81
CA GLY A 200 -7.26 -12.17 0.57
C GLY A 200 -6.36 -11.85 1.79
N ALA A 201 -6.60 -10.73 2.49
CA ALA A 201 -5.90 -10.43 3.73
C ALA A 201 -6.20 -11.45 4.83
N LEU A 202 -7.44 -11.93 4.93
CA LEU A 202 -7.84 -12.99 5.85
C LEU A 202 -7.12 -14.31 5.55
N PHE A 203 -6.99 -14.68 4.28
CA PHE A 203 -6.20 -15.83 3.85
C PHE A 203 -4.74 -15.68 4.30
N CYS A 204 -4.10 -14.54 4.05
CA CYS A 204 -2.72 -14.26 4.45
C CYS A 204 -2.53 -14.30 5.97
N PHE A 205 -3.47 -13.72 6.72
CA PHE A 205 -3.44 -13.73 8.19
C PHE A 205 -3.54 -15.15 8.76
N VAL A 206 -4.50 -15.94 8.29
CA VAL A 206 -4.65 -17.34 8.73
C VAL A 206 -3.43 -18.15 8.35
N ALA A 207 -2.91 -17.99 7.13
CA ALA A 207 -1.69 -18.66 6.68
C ALA A 207 -0.49 -18.33 7.56
N ASP A 208 -0.26 -17.05 7.90
CA ASP A 208 0.84 -16.63 8.77
C ASP A 208 0.73 -17.27 10.17
N VAL A 209 -0.46 -17.24 10.76
CA VAL A 209 -0.70 -17.88 12.07
C VAL A 209 -0.45 -19.39 12.02
N GLU A 210 -0.95 -20.08 10.99
CA GLU A 210 -0.78 -21.53 10.86
C GLU A 210 0.67 -21.94 10.54
N ILE A 211 1.39 -21.20 9.69
CA ILE A 211 2.82 -21.39 9.46
C ILE A 211 3.57 -21.27 10.80
N ARG A 212 3.33 -20.22 11.56
CA ARG A 212 3.99 -20.01 12.86
C ARG A 212 3.66 -21.07 13.89
N LYS A 213 2.43 -21.55 13.94
CA LYS A 213 2.04 -22.68 14.80
C LYS A 213 2.81 -23.95 14.44
N GLN A 214 2.81 -24.36 13.17
CA GLN A 214 3.45 -25.60 12.74
C GLN A 214 4.97 -25.55 12.81
N THR A 215 5.58 -24.38 12.56
CA THR A 215 7.04 -24.21 12.65
C THR A 215 7.52 -23.84 14.05
N LYS A 216 6.62 -23.79 15.05
CA LYS A 216 6.91 -23.31 16.41
C LYS A 216 7.52 -21.91 16.38
N ASN A 217 6.92 -21.05 15.60
CA ASN A 217 7.29 -19.63 15.42
C ASN A 217 8.69 -19.39 14.83
N LYS A 218 9.29 -20.41 14.18
CA LYS A 218 10.58 -20.26 13.50
C LYS A 218 10.46 -19.64 12.12
N LYS A 219 9.30 -19.75 11.50
CA LYS A 219 8.97 -19.23 10.18
C LYS A 219 7.61 -18.53 10.22
N GLY A 220 7.46 -17.51 9.38
CA GLY A 220 6.22 -16.78 9.15
C GLY A 220 5.95 -16.60 7.65
N LEU A 221 4.88 -15.91 7.31
CA LEU A 221 4.52 -15.62 5.94
C LEU A 221 5.61 -14.80 5.23
N GLU A 222 6.31 -13.93 5.94
CA GLU A 222 7.44 -13.16 5.40
C GLU A 222 8.56 -14.04 4.84
N ASP A 223 8.82 -15.21 5.43
CA ASP A 223 9.85 -16.15 4.91
C ASP A 223 9.41 -16.73 3.55
N ALA A 224 8.12 -17.07 3.41
CA ALA A 224 7.54 -17.53 2.14
C ALA A 224 7.64 -16.43 1.06
N LEU A 225 7.21 -15.21 1.38
CA LEU A 225 7.18 -14.09 0.45
C LEU A 225 8.59 -13.64 0.03
N ARG A 226 9.54 -13.61 0.96
CA ARG A 226 10.96 -13.34 0.65
C ARG A 226 11.55 -14.39 -0.28
N SER A 227 11.18 -15.65 -0.12
CA SER A 227 11.64 -16.72 -1.00
C SER A 227 11.08 -16.59 -2.41
N ILE A 228 9.79 -16.26 -2.55
CA ILE A 228 9.15 -15.97 -3.84
C ILE A 228 9.87 -14.82 -4.54
N LEU A 229 10.06 -13.71 -3.82
CA LEU A 229 10.77 -12.54 -4.34
C LEU A 229 12.22 -12.84 -4.73
N ASN A 230 12.94 -13.65 -3.93
CA ASN A 230 14.34 -14.03 -4.20
C ASN A 230 14.48 -14.99 -5.38
N ALA A 231 13.44 -15.75 -5.70
CA ALA A 231 13.37 -16.57 -6.90
C ALA A 231 13.00 -15.78 -8.17
N GLY A 232 12.87 -14.46 -8.06
CA GLY A 232 12.53 -13.57 -9.17
C GLY A 232 11.02 -13.33 -9.33
N GLY A 233 10.19 -13.80 -8.39
CA GLY A 233 8.75 -13.58 -8.39
C GLY A 233 8.39 -12.17 -7.91
N ASP A 234 8.58 -11.19 -8.78
CA ASP A 234 8.15 -9.80 -8.58
C ASP A 234 7.14 -9.40 -9.67
N ILE A 235 6.54 -8.22 -9.55
CA ILE A 235 5.46 -7.74 -10.43
C ILE A 235 5.79 -7.76 -11.93
N ARG A 236 7.06 -7.89 -12.31
CA ARG A 236 7.50 -7.94 -13.71
C ARG A 236 7.28 -9.32 -14.35
N GLN A 237 6.88 -10.31 -13.56
CA GLN A 237 6.70 -11.71 -13.96
C GLN A 237 5.23 -12.10 -13.85
N ASP A 238 4.75 -12.86 -14.82
CA ASP A 238 3.44 -13.52 -14.76
C ASP A 238 3.67 -14.98 -14.32
N TRP A 239 3.17 -15.37 -13.15
CA TRP A 239 3.29 -16.74 -12.63
C TRP A 239 1.91 -17.37 -12.40
N PRO A 240 1.78 -18.69 -12.60
CA PRO A 240 0.67 -19.44 -12.01
C PRO A 240 0.72 -19.36 -10.48
N ILE A 241 -0.44 -19.18 -9.84
CA ILE A 241 -0.53 -19.04 -8.39
C ILE A 241 0.08 -20.25 -7.67
N GLU A 242 -0.10 -21.45 -8.20
CA GLU A 242 0.42 -22.70 -7.62
C GLU A 242 1.95 -22.68 -7.51
N ASN A 243 2.64 -22.05 -8.46
CA ASN A 243 4.10 -21.93 -8.43
C ASN A 243 4.56 -21.05 -7.25
N ALA A 244 3.89 -19.92 -7.05
CA ALA A 244 4.19 -19.01 -5.94
C ALA A 244 3.91 -19.70 -4.58
N LEU A 245 2.72 -20.32 -4.43
CA LEU A 245 2.34 -20.98 -3.18
C LEU A 245 3.24 -22.17 -2.86
N LYS A 246 3.59 -22.98 -3.86
CA LYS A 246 4.52 -24.11 -3.70
C LYS A 246 5.90 -23.65 -3.25
N LEU A 247 6.41 -22.61 -3.85
CA LEU A 247 7.72 -22.04 -3.48
C LEU A 247 7.69 -21.47 -2.06
N GLY A 248 6.61 -20.80 -1.69
CA GLY A 248 6.39 -20.31 -0.33
C GLY A 248 6.38 -21.44 0.70
N ASP A 249 5.60 -22.51 0.46
CA ASP A 249 5.55 -23.69 1.33
C ASP A 249 6.91 -24.38 1.47
N GLN A 250 7.67 -24.49 0.38
CA GLN A 250 9.03 -25.04 0.42
C GLN A 250 9.96 -24.22 1.32
N ALA A 251 9.84 -22.89 1.30
CA ALA A 251 10.67 -22.00 2.08
C ALA A 251 10.39 -22.08 3.59
N VAL A 252 9.12 -22.29 3.96
CA VAL A 252 8.71 -22.39 5.37
C VAL A 252 8.75 -23.84 5.89
N GLY A 253 8.85 -24.84 4.99
CA GLY A 253 8.94 -26.25 5.31
C GLY A 253 7.63 -26.92 5.76
N VAL A 254 6.50 -26.26 5.52
CA VAL A 254 5.14 -26.76 5.81
C VAL A 254 4.20 -26.45 4.64
N GLN A 255 3.22 -27.32 4.38
CA GLN A 255 2.28 -27.17 3.25
C GLN A 255 1.00 -26.45 3.71
N ILE A 256 1.09 -25.17 4.00
CA ILE A 256 -0.06 -24.37 4.44
C ILE A 256 -0.69 -23.62 3.27
N LEU A 257 0.10 -22.94 2.44
CA LEU A 257 -0.40 -22.07 1.38
C LEU A 257 -1.17 -22.86 0.32
N GLN A 258 -0.61 -23.99 -0.14
CA GLN A 258 -1.25 -24.86 -1.14
C GLN A 258 -2.53 -25.52 -0.59
N ILE A 259 -2.50 -26.01 0.66
CA ILE A 259 -3.68 -26.64 1.29
C ILE A 259 -4.79 -25.61 1.47
N MET A 260 -4.47 -24.43 2.01
CA MET A 260 -5.47 -23.38 2.19
C MET A 260 -6.03 -22.89 0.86
N TYR A 261 -5.20 -22.74 -0.17
CA TYR A 261 -5.68 -22.35 -1.49
C TYR A 261 -6.67 -23.39 -2.05
N ALA A 262 -6.35 -24.68 -1.98
CA ALA A 262 -7.26 -25.75 -2.43
C ALA A 262 -8.60 -25.78 -1.66
N GLU A 263 -8.65 -25.24 -0.45
CA GLU A 263 -9.88 -25.14 0.33
C GLU A 263 -10.67 -23.85 0.06
N TRP A 264 -9.97 -22.73 -0.23
CA TRP A 264 -10.57 -21.39 -0.24
C TRP A 264 -10.87 -20.86 -1.64
N ASN A 265 -10.26 -21.45 -2.70
CA ASN A 265 -10.39 -20.98 -4.08
C ASN A 265 -11.83 -21.07 -4.60
N ASP A 266 -12.51 -22.21 -4.36
CA ASP A 266 -13.84 -22.55 -4.92
C ASP A 266 -14.95 -22.72 -3.85
N LYS A 267 -14.66 -22.40 -2.57
CA LYS A 267 -15.61 -22.56 -1.46
C LYS A 267 -15.54 -21.41 -0.47
N PRO A 268 -16.69 -21.03 0.12
CA PRO A 268 -16.71 -20.11 1.23
C PRO A 268 -16.17 -20.77 2.50
N VAL A 269 -15.02 -20.32 2.98
CA VAL A 269 -14.44 -20.80 4.25
C VAL A 269 -14.72 -19.77 5.35
N GLN A 270 -15.42 -20.21 6.38
CA GLN A 270 -15.71 -19.40 7.57
C GLN A 270 -14.52 -19.46 8.54
N VAL A 271 -14.12 -18.30 9.04
CA VAL A 271 -13.06 -18.16 10.05
C VAL A 271 -13.66 -17.60 11.34
N ASP A 272 -13.43 -18.28 12.45
CA ASP A 272 -13.78 -17.73 13.78
C ASP A 272 -12.72 -16.71 14.22
N LEU A 273 -12.90 -15.48 13.74
CA LEU A 273 -12.01 -14.36 14.07
C LEU A 273 -12.02 -14.07 15.57
N ALA A 274 -13.15 -14.25 16.27
CA ALA A 274 -13.22 -13.98 17.69
C ALA A 274 -12.35 -14.95 18.49
N ALA A 275 -12.38 -16.25 18.14
CA ALA A 275 -11.50 -17.25 18.73
C ALA A 275 -10.02 -16.98 18.40
N MET A 276 -9.70 -16.56 17.17
CA MET A 276 -8.33 -16.22 16.76
C MET A 276 -7.78 -15.03 17.53
N TRP A 277 -8.56 -13.93 17.63
CA TRP A 277 -8.15 -12.76 18.42
C TRP A 277 -7.89 -13.11 19.86
N LYS A 278 -8.80 -13.87 20.49
CA LYS A 278 -8.63 -14.33 21.87
C LYS A 278 -7.35 -15.16 22.06
N GLN A 279 -7.05 -16.09 21.13
CA GLN A 279 -5.84 -16.90 21.23
C GLN A 279 -4.56 -16.06 21.05
N LEU A 280 -4.57 -15.05 20.18
CA LEU A 280 -3.45 -14.13 19.98
C LEU A 280 -3.32 -13.09 21.10
N GLY A 281 -4.29 -13.03 22.01
CA GLY A 281 -4.32 -12.06 23.11
C GLY A 281 -4.68 -10.65 22.63
N ILE A 282 -5.64 -10.56 21.71
CA ILE A 282 -6.13 -9.30 21.17
C ILE A 282 -7.60 -9.15 21.58
N GLU A 283 -7.89 -8.17 22.39
CA GLU A 283 -9.23 -7.85 22.89
C GLU A 283 -9.69 -6.50 22.35
N ALA A 284 -10.84 -6.46 21.68
CA ALA A 284 -11.42 -5.21 21.20
C ALA A 284 -11.88 -4.33 22.39
N SER A 285 -11.48 -3.05 22.38
CA SER A 285 -11.83 -2.08 23.42
C SER A 285 -12.19 -0.73 22.77
N GLY A 286 -13.48 -0.55 22.46
CA GLY A 286 -13.94 0.63 21.72
C GLY A 286 -13.34 0.72 20.33
N ALA A 287 -12.63 1.81 20.04
CA ALA A 287 -11.96 2.03 18.76
C ALA A 287 -10.53 1.44 18.68
N THR A 288 -10.05 0.82 19.77
CA THR A 288 -8.69 0.28 19.88
C THR A 288 -8.74 -1.18 20.39
N VAL A 289 -7.58 -1.75 20.69
CA VAL A 289 -7.46 -3.09 21.27
C VAL A 289 -6.63 -3.05 22.56
N ILE A 290 -6.82 -4.05 23.43
CA ILE A 290 -5.95 -4.37 24.55
C ILE A 290 -5.15 -5.61 24.15
N LEU A 291 -3.83 -5.60 24.39
CA LEU A 291 -2.94 -6.72 24.07
C LEU A 291 -2.56 -7.48 25.34
N HIS A 292 -2.86 -8.78 25.37
CA HIS A 292 -2.60 -9.68 26.49
C HIS A 292 -1.40 -10.60 26.15
N ASP A 293 -0.33 -10.49 26.91
CA ASP A 293 0.91 -11.24 26.65
C ASP A 293 0.90 -12.66 27.24
N ASP A 294 -0.06 -12.99 28.07
CA ASP A 294 -0.30 -14.31 28.68
C ASP A 294 -1.20 -15.23 27.83
N ALA A 295 -1.73 -14.74 26.70
CA ALA A 295 -2.56 -15.53 25.81
C ALA A 295 -1.78 -16.68 25.12
N PRO A 296 -2.44 -17.82 24.77
CA PRO A 296 -1.76 -19.01 24.24
C PRO A 296 -0.88 -18.77 23.02
N LEU A 297 -1.27 -17.86 22.12
CA LEU A 297 -0.55 -17.52 20.91
C LEU A 297 0.02 -16.08 20.93
N ALA A 298 0.15 -15.44 22.08
CA ALA A 298 0.74 -14.10 22.18
C ALA A 298 2.17 -14.03 21.62
N ALA A 299 2.95 -15.11 21.71
CA ALA A 299 4.27 -15.19 21.09
C ALA A 299 4.20 -15.13 19.54
N ILE A 300 3.15 -15.69 18.93
CA ILE A 300 2.91 -15.58 17.49
C ILE A 300 2.52 -14.15 17.12
N ARG A 301 1.63 -13.51 17.88
CA ARG A 301 1.30 -12.11 17.69
C ARG A 301 2.54 -11.23 17.67
N ARG A 302 3.40 -11.33 18.69
CA ARG A 302 4.65 -10.56 18.75
C ARG A 302 5.59 -10.87 17.59
N ALA A 303 5.66 -12.12 17.12
CA ALA A 303 6.51 -12.46 15.99
C ALA A 303 5.94 -11.93 14.64
N ILE A 304 4.63 -11.80 14.50
CA ILE A 304 4.04 -11.05 13.38
C ILE A 304 4.52 -9.59 13.42
N GLU A 305 4.50 -8.97 14.60
CA GLU A 305 4.92 -7.59 14.81
C GLU A 305 6.42 -7.36 14.50
N THR A 306 7.29 -8.28 14.90
CA THR A 306 8.74 -8.06 14.90
C THR A 306 9.53 -8.83 13.84
N GLY A 307 8.94 -9.83 13.20
CA GLY A 307 9.59 -10.79 12.32
C GLY A 307 9.95 -12.10 13.01
N SER A 308 10.34 -13.11 12.22
CA SER A 308 10.80 -14.41 12.71
C SER A 308 12.11 -14.25 13.47
N SER A 309 12.37 -15.14 14.45
CA SER A 309 13.58 -15.11 15.27
C SER A 309 14.91 -15.26 14.50
N SER A 310 14.86 -15.59 13.19
CA SER A 310 16.00 -15.59 12.29
C SER A 310 16.45 -14.18 11.88
N ASP A 311 15.63 -13.17 12.15
CA ASP A 311 15.88 -11.75 11.82
C ASP A 311 16.45 -10.98 13.02
N GLU A 312 17.31 -11.58 13.89
CA GLU A 312 18.00 -10.81 14.91
C GLU A 312 18.78 -9.66 14.26
N PRO A 313 18.42 -8.41 14.57
CA PRO A 313 19.11 -7.27 13.99
C PRO A 313 20.50 -7.17 14.60
N SER A 314 21.54 -7.35 13.79
CA SER A 314 22.83 -6.78 14.14
C SER A 314 22.64 -5.28 14.26
N GLN A 315 22.57 -4.78 15.52
CA GLN A 315 22.56 -3.37 15.92
C GLN A 315 21.27 -2.56 15.66
N ARG A 316 20.25 -2.76 16.51
CA ARG A 316 19.35 -1.66 16.84
C ARG A 316 20.04 -0.74 17.84
N THR A 317 20.50 0.40 17.36
CA THR A 317 20.93 1.54 18.16
C THR A 317 19.80 1.96 19.10
N LYS A 318 20.14 2.09 20.39
CA LYS A 318 19.26 2.61 21.43
C LYS A 318 18.82 4.03 21.09
N ALA A 319 17.61 4.20 20.63
CA ALA A 319 16.92 5.49 20.62
C ALA A 319 15.43 5.22 20.65
N ASN A 320 14.85 5.22 21.84
CA ASN A 320 13.51 5.71 22.15
C ASN A 320 13.14 5.31 23.59
N ALA A 321 13.68 6.09 24.53
CA ALA A 321 13.03 6.32 25.82
C ALA A 321 12.72 7.82 25.87
N GLY A 322 11.46 8.15 25.83
CA GLY A 322 10.96 9.51 26.10
C GLY A 322 10.16 10.08 24.94
N ILE A 323 8.86 9.99 25.06
CA ILE A 323 7.92 11.12 25.03
C ILE A 323 6.52 10.53 25.28
N LEU A 324 6.01 10.84 26.47
CA LEU A 324 4.61 10.67 26.87
C LEU A 324 3.83 11.92 26.48
N GLU A 325 2.55 11.72 26.19
CA GLU A 325 1.45 12.68 26.17
C GLU A 325 1.32 13.60 24.96
N ASN A 326 0.36 13.26 24.07
CA ASN A 326 -0.74 14.20 23.79
C ASN A 326 -1.93 13.46 23.15
N ASP A 327 -3.05 13.54 23.84
CA ASP A 327 -4.38 13.19 23.37
C ASP A 327 -4.75 14.00 22.13
N SER A 328 -5.02 13.34 21.01
CA SER A 328 -5.93 13.86 20.00
C SER A 328 -6.66 12.70 19.32
N LEU A 329 -7.93 12.57 19.65
CA LEU A 329 -8.90 11.69 18.99
C LEU A 329 -8.90 11.97 17.50
N THR A 330 -8.33 11.06 16.69
CA THR A 330 -8.38 11.13 15.24
C THR A 330 -9.70 10.56 14.74
N ALA A 331 -10.37 11.32 13.87
CA ALA A 331 -11.60 10.95 13.18
C ALA A 331 -11.38 9.67 12.33
N PRO A 332 -12.43 8.85 12.11
CA PRO A 332 -12.31 7.63 11.32
C PRO A 332 -11.89 7.96 9.88
N LYS A 333 -11.01 7.11 9.32
CA LYS A 333 -10.53 7.20 7.93
C LYS A 333 -11.72 7.33 6.96
N PRO A 334 -11.73 8.29 6.03
CA PRO A 334 -12.78 8.38 5.03
C PRO A 334 -12.74 7.13 4.14
N LEU A 335 -13.92 6.57 3.88
CA LEU A 335 -14.13 5.46 2.96
C LEU A 335 -13.80 5.93 1.54
N VAL A 336 -12.64 5.56 1.01
CA VAL A 336 -12.30 5.82 -0.38
C VAL A 336 -12.87 4.68 -1.22
N ILE A 337 -13.83 5.00 -2.08
CA ILE A 337 -14.40 4.06 -3.04
C ILE A 337 -13.39 3.96 -4.20
N PHE A 338 -12.73 2.82 -4.32
CA PHE A 338 -11.90 2.52 -5.48
C PHE A 338 -12.80 2.27 -6.69
N ALA A 339 -12.64 3.07 -7.74
CA ALA A 339 -13.16 2.73 -9.05
C ALA A 339 -12.31 1.57 -9.59
N GLY A 340 -12.95 0.42 -9.81
CA GLY A 340 -12.29 -0.77 -10.32
C GLY A 340 -11.51 -0.49 -11.62
N ARG A 341 -10.45 -1.27 -11.83
CA ARG A 341 -9.74 -1.36 -13.11
C ARG A 341 -10.76 -1.44 -14.24
N THR A 342 -10.81 -0.47 -15.13
CA THR A 342 -11.41 -0.67 -16.45
C THR A 342 -10.48 -1.62 -17.18
N ALA A 343 -10.99 -2.79 -17.57
CA ALA A 343 -10.30 -3.74 -18.42
C ALA A 343 -9.85 -3.01 -19.71
N GLY A 344 -8.60 -2.57 -19.74
CA GLY A 344 -7.96 -2.00 -20.90
C GLY A 344 -7.52 -3.13 -21.80
N GLY A 345 -8.18 -3.28 -22.95
CA GLY A 345 -7.97 -4.34 -23.90
C GLY A 345 -6.50 -4.49 -24.33
N LYS A 346 -6.11 -5.74 -24.42
CA LYS A 346 -4.93 -6.14 -25.18
C LYS A 346 -5.20 -5.86 -26.66
N THR A 347 -4.42 -5.02 -27.30
CA THR A 347 -4.00 -5.12 -28.70
C THR A 347 -2.50 -4.95 -28.78
#